data_dadfc93d9f4daabcd04b70f0daa531e3
#
_entry.id   dadfc93d9f4daabcd04b70f0daa531e3
#
_cell.length_a   1.000
_cell.length_b   1.000
_cell.length_c   1.000
_cell.angle_alpha   90.00
_cell.angle_beta   90.00
_cell.angle_gamma   90.00
#
_symmetry.space_group_name_H-M   'P 1'
#
loop_
_entity.id
_entity.type
_entity.pdbx_description
1 polymer ?
#
loop_
_entity_poly.entity_id
_entity_poly.type
_entity_poly.pdbx_seq_one_letter_code
_entity_poly.pdbx_strand_id
1 'polypeptide(L)'
;MAMVSLSGAFRKRVLMVYLTAGDPYVDSWVIETLSEHGVDIFEFGIPTARPKYDGLTIKASYRRAIESGVTLEKSFQFIEGFRLRHKVVLTYFEYARSIGLERLMSYALNAGAEGVLLPDLLIDYSEDADVYVRLCKQYGFEPIFFITSSFPYKLISEVARLNPAFIYMGLMASTGTLLPITISRNISIIKSLINNTPLLTGFAISEPKQVLECIRAGADGVVIGSAIIRLISGGGEKQHIKEELR
;
A
#
# COMPACT_ATOMS: atom_id res chain seq x y z
N MET A 1 2.64 22.97 11.12
CA MET A 1 1.65 21.95 11.52
C MET A 1 2.42 20.74 11.98
N ALA A 2 2.10 20.17 13.15
CA ALA A 2 2.69 18.88 13.56
C ALA A 2 2.32 17.84 12.50
N MET A 3 3.31 17.15 11.94
CA MET A 3 3.05 16.01 11.05
C MET A 3 2.23 14.99 11.86
N VAL A 4 1.06 14.64 11.37
CA VAL A 4 0.24 13.58 11.97
C VAL A 4 0.99 12.28 11.65
N SER A 5 1.42 11.56 12.67
CA SER A 5 2.15 10.30 12.52
C SER A 5 1.27 9.26 11.83
N LEU A 6 1.80 8.57 10.83
CA LEU A 6 1.10 7.51 10.11
C LEU A 6 0.67 6.38 11.07
N SER A 7 1.50 6.05 12.06
CA SER A 7 1.15 5.11 13.13
C SER A 7 -0.04 5.59 13.97
N GLY A 8 -0.30 6.90 14.01
CA GLY A 8 -1.48 7.47 14.66
C GLY A 8 -2.82 7.10 14.01
N ALA A 9 -2.83 6.61 12.77
CA ALA A 9 -4.02 6.12 12.08
C ALA A 9 -4.61 4.87 12.79
N PHE A 10 -3.77 4.08 13.45
CA PHE A 10 -4.12 2.78 14.03
C PHE A 10 -4.79 2.84 15.43
N ARG A 11 -5.33 3.99 15.81
CA ARG A 11 -6.22 4.10 16.99
C ARG A 11 -7.56 3.40 16.82
N LYS A 12 -7.90 3.02 15.59
CA LYS A 12 -9.05 2.24 15.17
C LYS A 12 -8.63 1.24 14.09
N ARG A 13 -9.55 0.38 13.64
CA ARG A 13 -9.31 -0.45 12.44
C ARG A 13 -9.16 0.44 11.21
N VAL A 14 -8.18 0.12 10.38
CA VAL A 14 -7.77 0.94 9.22
C VAL A 14 -8.22 0.29 7.92
N LEU A 15 -8.83 1.08 7.05
CA LEU A 15 -9.01 0.75 5.63
C LEU A 15 -7.99 1.52 4.80
N MET A 16 -7.08 0.81 4.15
CA MET A 16 -6.16 1.36 3.16
C MET A 16 -6.61 0.94 1.77
N VAL A 17 -6.61 1.87 0.82
CA VAL A 17 -6.95 1.61 -0.59
C VAL A 17 -5.76 1.95 -1.46
N TYR A 18 -5.41 0.99 -2.35
CA TYR A 18 -4.40 1.19 -3.37
C TYR A 18 -5.00 1.78 -4.64
N LEU A 19 -4.34 2.81 -5.18
CA LEU A 19 -4.64 3.43 -6.46
C LEU A 19 -3.34 3.64 -7.26
N THR A 20 -3.41 3.49 -8.59
CA THR A 20 -2.26 3.82 -9.45
C THR A 20 -2.24 5.31 -9.75
N ALA A 21 -1.15 6.00 -9.39
CA ALA A 21 -1.01 7.42 -9.62
C ALA A 21 -1.00 7.76 -11.12
N GLY A 22 -1.99 8.52 -11.56
CA GLY A 22 -2.15 8.94 -12.95
C GLY A 22 -2.75 7.88 -13.90
N ASP A 23 -3.27 6.76 -13.41
CA ASP A 23 -4.13 5.90 -14.22
C ASP A 23 -5.37 6.71 -14.65
N PRO A 24 -5.72 6.77 -15.96
CA PRO A 24 -6.87 7.54 -16.46
C PRO A 24 -8.22 7.22 -15.79
N TYR A 25 -8.36 6.06 -15.17
CA TYR A 25 -9.55 5.70 -14.40
C TYR A 25 -9.53 6.18 -12.94
N VAL A 26 -8.40 6.70 -12.46
CA VAL A 26 -8.26 7.24 -11.10
C VAL A 26 -8.36 8.77 -11.17
N ASP A 27 -9.57 9.28 -11.16
CA ASP A 27 -9.86 10.73 -11.19
C ASP A 27 -10.18 11.26 -9.77
N SER A 28 -10.39 12.57 -9.65
CA SER A 28 -10.75 13.22 -8.39
C SER A 28 -12.05 12.68 -7.80
N TRP A 29 -13.02 12.36 -8.65
CA TRP A 29 -14.29 11.79 -8.20
C TRP A 29 -14.14 10.44 -7.49
N VAL A 30 -13.26 9.55 -8.02
CA VAL A 30 -12.94 8.25 -7.37
C VAL A 30 -12.34 8.49 -5.99
N ILE A 31 -11.35 9.38 -5.90
CA ILE A 31 -10.64 9.66 -4.65
C ILE A 31 -11.57 10.29 -3.61
N GLU A 32 -12.40 11.26 -4.01
CA GLU A 32 -13.40 11.91 -3.16
C GLU A 32 -14.42 10.89 -2.66
N THR A 33 -14.95 10.06 -3.57
CA THR A 33 -15.92 9.01 -3.21
C THR A 33 -15.33 8.05 -2.19
N LEU A 34 -14.10 7.55 -2.39
CA LEU A 34 -13.43 6.67 -1.44
C LEU A 34 -13.19 7.34 -0.08
N SER A 35 -12.81 8.63 -0.10
CA SER A 35 -12.63 9.41 1.12
C SER A 35 -13.93 9.58 1.91
N GLU A 36 -15.05 9.87 1.22
CA GLU A 36 -16.39 9.96 1.82
C GLU A 36 -16.87 8.63 2.44
N HIS A 37 -16.42 7.50 1.87
CA HIS A 37 -16.77 6.16 2.36
C HIS A 37 -15.78 5.60 3.39
N GLY A 38 -14.94 6.45 3.97
CA GLY A 38 -14.18 6.13 5.18
C GLY A 38 -12.82 5.47 4.95
N VAL A 39 -12.24 5.61 3.77
CA VAL A 39 -10.84 5.23 3.54
C VAL A 39 -9.92 6.08 4.43
N ASP A 40 -9.09 5.41 5.22
CA ASP A 40 -8.19 6.05 6.17
C ASP A 40 -6.84 6.40 5.55
N ILE A 41 -6.29 5.49 4.74
CA ILE A 41 -4.98 5.63 4.10
C ILE A 41 -5.13 5.39 2.60
N PHE A 42 -4.60 6.31 1.81
CA PHE A 42 -4.50 6.16 0.35
C PHE A 42 -3.07 5.76 -0.01
N GLU A 43 -2.93 4.58 -0.61
CA GLU A 43 -1.66 4.08 -1.13
C GLU A 43 -1.60 4.35 -2.64
N PHE A 44 -0.64 5.16 -3.03
CA PHE A 44 -0.44 5.51 -4.44
C PHE A 44 0.73 4.75 -5.04
N GLY A 45 0.43 3.84 -5.97
CA GLY A 45 1.44 3.14 -6.75
C GLY A 45 2.05 4.04 -7.82
N ILE A 46 3.37 4.24 -7.78
CA ILE A 46 4.11 4.92 -8.84
C ILE A 46 4.33 3.96 -10.00
N PRO A 47 3.80 4.27 -11.20
CA PRO A 47 3.90 3.36 -12.33
C PRO A 47 5.34 3.00 -12.70
N THR A 48 5.60 1.71 -12.85
CA THR A 48 6.88 1.18 -13.32
C THR A 48 6.64 0.12 -14.40
N ALA A 49 7.59 -0.02 -15.31
CA ALA A 49 7.52 -1.02 -16.38
C ALA A 49 7.63 -2.47 -15.88
N ARG A 50 8.18 -2.68 -14.67
CA ARG A 50 8.44 -4.01 -14.09
C ARG A 50 7.84 -4.19 -12.70
N PRO A 51 6.50 -4.18 -12.55
CA PRO A 51 5.84 -4.43 -11.28
C PRO A 51 5.86 -5.94 -10.96
N LYS A 52 6.96 -6.40 -10.37
CA LYS A 52 7.33 -7.82 -10.24
C LYS A 52 6.29 -8.63 -9.47
N TYR A 53 5.81 -8.11 -8.36
CA TYR A 53 4.91 -8.83 -7.44
C TYR A 53 3.42 -8.53 -7.64
N ASP A 54 3.10 -7.65 -8.59
CA ASP A 54 1.71 -7.30 -8.86
C ASP A 54 1.03 -8.28 -9.81
N GLY A 55 -0.28 -8.46 -9.61
CA GLY A 55 -1.16 -9.22 -10.48
C GLY A 55 -1.55 -8.44 -11.74
N LEU A 56 -2.26 -9.13 -12.64
CA LEU A 56 -2.63 -8.61 -13.96
C LEU A 56 -3.39 -7.28 -13.91
N THR A 57 -4.28 -7.10 -12.93
CA THR A 57 -5.08 -5.88 -12.77
C THR A 57 -4.21 -4.66 -12.48
N ILE A 58 -3.27 -4.77 -11.53
CA ILE A 58 -2.36 -3.68 -11.18
C ILE A 58 -1.35 -3.43 -12.32
N LYS A 59 -0.82 -4.50 -12.93
CA LYS A 59 0.04 -4.37 -14.13
C LYS A 59 -0.65 -3.64 -15.27
N ALA A 60 -1.95 -3.91 -15.48
CA ALA A 60 -2.74 -3.23 -16.51
C ALA A 60 -2.93 -1.73 -16.17
N SER A 61 -3.17 -1.38 -14.90
CA SER A 61 -3.29 0.02 -14.48
C SER A 61 -1.97 0.78 -14.63
N TYR A 62 -0.83 0.17 -14.29
CA TYR A 62 0.50 0.75 -14.54
C TYR A 62 0.74 1.02 -16.02
N ARG A 63 0.40 0.03 -16.87
CA ARG A 63 0.53 0.18 -18.32
C ARG A 63 -0.31 1.35 -18.83
N ARG A 64 -1.59 1.47 -18.45
CA ARG A 64 -2.45 2.58 -18.84
C ARG A 64 -1.87 3.94 -18.43
N ALA A 65 -1.37 4.05 -17.20
CA ALA A 65 -0.74 5.28 -16.72
C ALA A 65 0.49 5.63 -17.56
N ILE A 66 1.37 4.67 -17.84
CA ILE A 66 2.56 4.90 -18.68
C ILE A 66 2.17 5.26 -20.11
N GLU A 67 1.23 4.55 -20.74
CA GLU A 67 0.74 4.81 -22.09
C GLU A 67 0.05 6.18 -22.21
N SER A 68 -0.57 6.68 -21.13
CA SER A 68 -1.13 8.04 -21.08
C SER A 68 -0.08 9.14 -20.85
N GLY A 69 1.21 8.78 -20.82
CA GLY A 69 2.32 9.72 -20.69
C GLY A 69 2.60 10.18 -19.26
N VAL A 70 2.25 9.37 -18.26
CA VAL A 70 2.61 9.62 -16.86
C VAL A 70 4.10 9.38 -16.65
N THR A 71 4.78 10.39 -16.09
CA THR A 71 6.18 10.32 -15.65
C THR A 71 6.24 10.27 -14.12
N LEU A 72 7.45 10.10 -13.57
CA LEU A 72 7.66 10.17 -12.13
C LEU A 72 7.12 11.48 -11.54
N GLU A 73 7.47 12.60 -12.17
CA GLU A 73 7.06 13.94 -11.73
C GLU A 73 5.55 14.11 -11.79
N LYS A 74 4.92 13.68 -12.88
CA LYS A 74 3.46 13.73 -13.02
C LYS A 74 2.73 12.87 -11.98
N SER A 75 3.30 11.70 -11.63
CA SER A 75 2.74 10.85 -10.55
C SER A 75 2.71 11.60 -9.22
N PHE A 76 3.79 12.29 -8.87
CA PHE A 76 3.86 13.05 -7.62
C PHE A 76 3.01 14.32 -7.65
N GLN A 77 2.95 15.03 -8.78
CA GLN A 77 2.01 16.14 -8.97
C GLN A 77 0.56 15.70 -8.80
N PHE A 78 0.21 14.53 -9.33
CA PHE A 78 -1.12 13.94 -9.12
C PHE A 78 -1.40 13.71 -7.62
N ILE A 79 -0.48 13.08 -6.88
CA ILE A 79 -0.63 12.80 -5.44
C ILE A 79 -0.72 14.09 -4.62
N GLU A 80 0.08 15.10 -4.95
CA GLU A 80 0.10 16.42 -4.30
C GLU A 80 -1.23 17.13 -4.41
N GLY A 81 -1.94 16.96 -5.54
CA GLY A 81 -3.23 17.60 -5.82
C GLY A 81 -4.35 17.22 -4.84
N PHE A 82 -4.19 16.19 -4.01
CA PHE A 82 -5.23 15.72 -3.09
C PHE A 82 -4.88 15.99 -1.63
N ARG A 83 -5.83 16.60 -0.91
CA ARG A 83 -5.76 16.77 0.55
C ARG A 83 -6.44 15.59 1.24
N LEU A 84 -5.67 14.54 1.49
CA LEU A 84 -6.14 13.32 2.12
C LEU A 84 -5.59 13.22 3.55
N ARG A 85 -6.26 12.39 4.36
CA ARG A 85 -5.91 12.21 5.77
C ARG A 85 -4.51 11.60 5.93
N HIS A 86 -4.26 10.50 5.21
CA HIS A 86 -2.97 9.83 5.17
C HIS A 86 -2.67 9.39 3.73
N LYS A 87 -1.44 9.57 3.30
CA LYS A 87 -0.93 9.16 2.00
C LYS A 87 0.34 8.32 2.16
N VAL A 88 0.38 7.19 1.47
CA VAL A 88 1.55 6.33 1.34
C VAL A 88 1.90 6.19 -0.14
N VAL A 89 3.17 6.21 -0.47
CA VAL A 89 3.66 5.93 -1.82
C VAL A 89 4.14 4.50 -1.88
N LEU A 90 3.72 3.75 -2.90
CA LEU A 90 4.23 2.42 -3.20
C LEU A 90 5.02 2.46 -4.50
N THR A 91 6.22 1.92 -4.47
CA THR A 91 7.00 1.60 -5.68
C THR A 91 7.98 0.47 -5.40
N TYR A 92 8.67 -0.02 -6.44
CA TYR A 92 9.67 -1.08 -6.27
C TYR A 92 11.03 -0.51 -5.91
N PHE A 93 11.76 -1.19 -5.00
CA PHE A 93 13.10 -0.78 -4.59
C PHE A 93 14.07 -0.75 -5.77
N GLU A 94 13.98 -1.73 -6.67
CA GLU A 94 14.77 -1.74 -7.90
C GLU A 94 14.56 -0.45 -8.71
N TYR A 95 13.32 -0.01 -8.88
CA TYR A 95 13.00 1.25 -9.57
C TYR A 95 13.48 2.46 -8.76
N ALA A 96 13.24 2.48 -7.46
CA ALA A 96 13.68 3.54 -6.55
C ALA A 96 15.20 3.75 -6.60
N ARG A 97 15.99 2.66 -6.63
CA ARG A 97 17.46 2.72 -6.84
C ARG A 97 17.83 3.34 -8.18
N SER A 98 17.11 3.00 -9.25
CA SER A 98 17.42 3.50 -10.59
C SER A 98 17.21 5.00 -10.74
N ILE A 99 16.25 5.59 -10.00
CA ILE A 99 15.94 7.03 -10.02
C ILE A 99 16.63 7.82 -8.89
N GLY A 100 17.22 7.12 -7.92
CA GLY A 100 17.80 7.67 -6.70
C GLY A 100 16.82 7.65 -5.53
N LEU A 101 17.16 6.89 -4.47
CA LEU A 101 16.31 6.74 -3.28
C LEU A 101 15.99 8.08 -2.59
N GLU A 102 17.00 8.95 -2.44
CA GLU A 102 16.81 10.28 -1.85
C GLU A 102 15.87 11.16 -2.69
N ARG A 103 15.96 11.05 -4.02
CA ARG A 103 15.05 11.74 -4.94
C ARG A 103 13.61 11.26 -4.75
N LEU A 104 13.40 9.94 -4.64
CA LEU A 104 12.08 9.36 -4.35
C LEU A 104 11.52 9.88 -3.03
N MET A 105 12.32 9.84 -1.94
CA MET A 105 11.90 10.32 -0.62
C MET A 105 11.54 11.81 -0.65
N SER A 106 12.32 12.63 -1.35
CA SER A 106 12.05 14.06 -1.51
C SER A 106 10.72 14.31 -2.25
N TYR A 107 10.46 13.60 -3.34
CA TYR A 107 9.19 13.69 -4.06
C TYR A 107 8.00 13.25 -3.19
N ALA A 108 8.14 12.14 -2.45
CA ALA A 108 7.10 11.64 -1.56
C ALA A 108 6.76 12.66 -0.46
N LEU A 109 7.78 13.25 0.17
CA LEU A 109 7.60 14.28 1.18
C LEU A 109 6.88 15.51 0.64
N ASN A 110 7.31 16.02 -0.53
CA ASN A 110 6.71 17.19 -1.18
C ASN A 110 5.25 16.93 -1.59
N ALA A 111 4.92 15.71 -2.00
CA ALA A 111 3.55 15.32 -2.32
C ALA A 111 2.67 15.10 -1.05
N GLY A 112 3.25 15.29 0.14
CA GLY A 112 2.56 15.14 1.42
C GLY A 112 2.31 13.66 1.80
N ALA A 113 3.12 12.73 1.28
CA ALA A 113 3.10 11.36 1.77
C ALA A 113 3.78 11.25 3.14
N GLU A 114 3.38 10.28 3.94
CA GLU A 114 3.86 10.03 5.30
C GLU A 114 4.72 8.76 5.37
N GLY A 115 4.84 8.03 4.26
CA GLY A 115 5.65 6.84 4.15
C GLY A 115 5.81 6.37 2.72
N VAL A 116 6.81 5.52 2.50
CA VAL A 116 7.12 4.89 1.21
C VAL A 116 7.21 3.39 1.41
N LEU A 117 6.37 2.62 0.75
CA LEU A 117 6.38 1.16 0.78
C LEU A 117 7.14 0.62 -0.44
N LEU A 118 8.08 -0.30 -0.18
CA LEU A 118 8.93 -0.93 -1.19
C LEU A 118 8.77 -2.47 -1.07
N PRO A 119 7.81 -3.08 -1.80
CA PRO A 119 7.44 -4.49 -1.60
C PRO A 119 8.58 -5.49 -1.82
N ASP A 120 9.50 -5.18 -2.73
CA ASP A 120 10.65 -6.03 -3.08
C ASP A 120 11.84 -5.87 -2.12
N LEU A 121 11.85 -4.85 -1.25
CA LEU A 121 12.98 -4.55 -0.38
C LEU A 121 13.43 -5.77 0.46
N LEU A 122 12.51 -6.33 1.25
CA LEU A 122 12.87 -7.47 2.11
C LEU A 122 12.92 -8.81 1.37
N ILE A 123 12.33 -8.89 0.17
CA ILE A 123 12.28 -10.11 -0.63
C ILE A 123 13.58 -10.28 -1.43
N ASP A 124 14.01 -9.23 -2.11
CA ASP A 124 15.10 -9.28 -3.08
C ASP A 124 16.36 -8.51 -2.65
N TYR A 125 16.24 -7.57 -1.70
CA TYR A 125 17.26 -6.58 -1.32
C TYR A 125 17.32 -6.38 0.20
N SER A 126 17.20 -7.45 0.98
CA SER A 126 17.11 -7.37 2.45
C SER A 126 18.35 -6.71 3.09
N GLU A 127 19.50 -6.77 2.45
CA GLU A 127 20.74 -6.09 2.85
C GLU A 127 20.65 -4.56 2.80
N ASP A 128 19.74 -4.02 2.00
CA ASP A 128 19.51 -2.57 1.86
C ASP A 128 18.46 -2.02 2.86
N ALA A 129 17.89 -2.87 3.72
CA ALA A 129 16.87 -2.45 4.69
C ALA A 129 17.34 -1.32 5.62
N ASP A 130 18.61 -1.37 6.06
CA ASP A 130 19.20 -0.32 6.90
C ASP A 130 19.33 1.02 6.17
N VAL A 131 19.60 0.99 4.85
CA VAL A 131 19.64 2.19 4.01
C VAL A 131 18.26 2.84 3.98
N TYR A 132 17.23 2.03 3.73
CA TYR A 132 15.84 2.49 3.71
C TYR A 132 15.42 3.10 5.06
N VAL A 133 15.71 2.44 6.18
CA VAL A 133 15.37 2.94 7.54
C VAL A 133 16.07 4.28 7.84
N ARG A 134 17.35 4.41 7.47
CA ARG A 134 18.08 5.69 7.63
C ARG A 134 17.44 6.81 6.82
N LEU A 135 17.04 6.53 5.57
CA LEU A 135 16.38 7.50 4.71
C LEU A 135 15.00 7.88 5.27
N CYS A 136 14.20 6.93 5.74
CA CYS A 136 12.94 7.23 6.41
C CYS A 136 13.18 8.22 7.56
N LYS A 137 14.14 7.96 8.44
CA LYS A 137 14.48 8.85 9.55
C LYS A 137 14.94 10.24 9.08
N GLN A 138 15.74 10.31 8.03
CA GLN A 138 16.25 11.58 7.47
C GLN A 138 15.11 12.45 6.93
N TYR A 139 14.10 11.86 6.31
CA TYR A 139 12.95 12.56 5.72
C TYR A 139 11.75 12.68 6.66
N GLY A 140 11.86 12.17 7.89
CA GLY A 140 10.79 12.22 8.89
C GLY A 140 9.65 11.24 8.64
N PHE A 141 9.90 10.19 7.86
CA PHE A 141 8.96 9.09 7.64
C PHE A 141 9.09 8.01 8.71
N GLU A 142 7.99 7.34 9.00
CA GLU A 142 8.01 6.07 9.71
C GLU A 142 8.20 4.93 8.66
N PRO A 143 9.12 3.97 8.89
CA PRO A 143 9.31 2.85 7.97
C PRO A 143 8.03 2.03 7.79
N ILE A 144 7.82 1.48 6.60
CA ILE A 144 6.75 0.55 6.29
C ILE A 144 7.39 -0.68 5.66
N PHE A 145 7.08 -1.87 6.15
CA PHE A 145 7.65 -3.09 5.59
C PHE A 145 6.57 -3.99 5.02
N PHE A 146 6.87 -4.54 3.85
CA PHE A 146 6.08 -5.60 3.24
C PHE A 146 6.69 -6.96 3.59
N ILE A 147 5.82 -7.88 4.02
CA ILE A 147 6.19 -9.28 4.27
C ILE A 147 5.19 -10.23 3.60
N THR A 148 5.58 -11.48 3.46
CA THR A 148 4.68 -12.57 3.10
C THR A 148 4.57 -13.57 4.25
N SER A 149 3.54 -14.42 4.23
CA SER A 149 3.36 -15.49 5.22
C SER A 149 4.46 -16.54 5.21
N SER A 150 5.31 -16.56 4.18
CA SER A 150 6.45 -17.48 4.04
C SER A 150 7.76 -16.95 4.61
N PHE A 151 7.78 -15.70 5.11
CA PHE A 151 9.00 -15.13 5.70
C PHE A 151 9.41 -15.88 6.98
N PRO A 152 10.73 -16.02 7.24
CA PRO A 152 11.21 -16.56 8.50
C PRO A 152 10.69 -15.74 9.69
N TYR A 153 10.15 -16.39 10.72
CA TYR A 153 9.61 -15.72 11.90
C TYR A 153 10.63 -14.83 12.61
N LYS A 154 11.90 -15.22 12.59
CA LYS A 154 12.99 -14.40 13.13
C LYS A 154 13.07 -13.06 12.41
N LEU A 155 13.05 -13.05 11.07
CA LEU A 155 13.07 -11.82 10.27
C LEU A 155 11.86 -10.93 10.55
N ILE A 156 10.67 -11.51 10.66
CA ILE A 156 9.45 -10.77 10.99
C ILE A 156 9.59 -10.05 12.34
N SER A 157 10.11 -10.75 13.36
CA SER A 157 10.33 -10.16 14.68
C SER A 157 11.44 -9.09 14.67
N GLU A 158 12.47 -9.24 13.86
CA GLU A 158 13.53 -8.24 13.70
C GLU A 158 13.00 -6.97 13.04
N VAL A 159 12.20 -7.12 11.98
CA VAL A 159 11.54 -5.99 11.29
C VAL A 159 10.61 -5.22 12.23
N ALA A 160 9.84 -5.91 13.09
CA ALA A 160 8.97 -5.26 14.08
C ALA A 160 9.75 -4.42 15.10
N ARG A 161 11.00 -4.79 15.43
CA ARG A 161 11.86 -4.01 16.35
C ARG A 161 12.37 -2.69 15.74
N LEU A 162 12.25 -2.52 14.43
CA LEU A 162 12.60 -1.27 13.75
C LEU A 162 11.52 -0.19 13.94
N ASN A 163 10.47 -0.48 14.71
CA ASN A 163 9.34 0.42 15.00
C ASN A 163 8.70 1.00 13.71
N PRO A 164 8.26 0.16 12.77
CA PRO A 164 7.58 0.66 11.59
C PRO A 164 6.21 1.24 11.93
N ALA A 165 5.71 2.15 11.08
CA ALA A 165 4.33 2.64 11.17
C ALA A 165 3.33 1.47 11.16
N PHE A 166 3.57 0.52 10.29
CA PHE A 166 2.88 -0.76 10.21
C PHE A 166 3.69 -1.78 9.40
N ILE A 167 3.32 -3.04 9.53
CA ILE A 167 3.75 -4.12 8.64
C ILE A 167 2.60 -4.45 7.71
N TYR A 168 2.87 -4.49 6.39
CA TYR A 168 1.92 -4.92 5.38
C TYR A 168 2.17 -6.37 5.03
N MET A 169 1.24 -7.26 5.36
CA MET A 169 1.32 -8.68 5.03
C MET A 169 0.56 -8.98 3.75
N GLY A 170 1.27 -9.41 2.72
CA GLY A 170 0.67 -10.00 1.53
C GLY A 170 0.14 -11.40 1.83
N LEU A 171 -1.16 -11.60 1.62
CA LEU A 171 -1.83 -12.88 1.90
C LEU A 171 -1.56 -13.94 0.81
N MET A 172 -1.18 -13.48 -0.39
CA MET A 172 -0.96 -14.31 -1.58
C MET A 172 0.36 -13.95 -2.26
N ALA A 173 0.81 -14.82 -3.15
CA ALA A 173 2.03 -14.59 -3.93
C ALA A 173 1.91 -13.42 -4.93
N SER A 174 0.68 -13.05 -5.31
CA SER A 174 0.39 -11.89 -6.17
C SER A 174 -1.02 -11.36 -5.94
N THR A 175 -1.27 -10.12 -6.33
CA THR A 175 -2.61 -9.52 -6.25
C THR A 175 -3.62 -10.20 -7.17
N GLY A 176 -4.90 -10.25 -6.75
CA GLY A 176 -6.00 -10.76 -7.57
C GLY A 176 -6.19 -12.27 -7.59
N THR A 177 -5.52 -13.03 -6.71
CA THR A 177 -5.74 -14.48 -6.50
C THR A 177 -6.74 -14.73 -5.37
N LEU A 178 -7.35 -15.95 -5.33
CA LEU A 178 -8.29 -16.34 -4.27
C LEU A 178 -7.57 -16.62 -2.96
N LEU A 179 -8.22 -16.29 -1.83
CA LEU A 179 -7.69 -16.50 -0.48
C LEU A 179 -7.69 -18.00 -0.10
N PRO A 180 -6.57 -18.56 0.41
CA PRO A 180 -6.55 -19.90 0.97
C PRO A 180 -7.16 -19.96 2.38
N ILE A 181 -7.69 -21.12 2.76
CA ILE A 181 -8.31 -21.39 4.07
C ILE A 181 -7.39 -21.14 5.27
N THR A 182 -6.07 -21.09 5.07
CA THR A 182 -5.05 -20.95 6.13
C THR A 182 -4.72 -19.52 6.55
N ILE A 183 -5.36 -18.52 5.96
CA ILE A 183 -5.01 -17.10 6.14
C ILE A 183 -5.16 -16.64 7.58
N SER A 184 -6.29 -16.93 8.22
CA SER A 184 -6.55 -16.50 9.59
C SER A 184 -5.47 -17.02 10.56
N ARG A 185 -4.99 -18.25 10.36
CA ARG A 185 -3.91 -18.82 11.16
C ARG A 185 -2.60 -18.05 10.96
N ASN A 186 -2.24 -17.74 9.71
CA ASN A 186 -1.02 -17.00 9.40
C ASN A 186 -1.05 -15.59 9.99
N ILE A 187 -2.18 -14.89 9.89
CA ILE A 187 -2.37 -13.56 10.50
C ILE A 187 -2.17 -13.65 12.02
N SER A 188 -2.81 -14.60 12.69
CA SER A 188 -2.69 -14.75 14.16
C SER A 188 -1.26 -15.06 14.59
N ILE A 189 -0.54 -15.91 13.86
CA ILE A 189 0.87 -16.21 14.15
C ILE A 189 1.72 -14.96 13.98
N ILE A 190 1.61 -14.27 12.84
CA ILE A 190 2.41 -13.05 12.58
C ILE A 190 2.09 -11.98 13.62
N LYS A 191 0.82 -11.77 13.94
CA LYS A 191 0.42 -10.79 14.97
C LYS A 191 1.06 -11.09 16.34
N SER A 192 1.22 -12.35 16.70
CA SER A 192 1.90 -12.74 17.95
C SER A 192 3.40 -12.46 17.94
N LEU A 193 4.05 -12.37 16.76
CA LEU A 193 5.48 -12.13 16.62
C LEU A 193 5.85 -10.64 16.61
N ILE A 194 4.91 -9.77 16.24
CA ILE A 194 5.18 -8.34 16.00
C ILE A 194 4.74 -7.41 17.14
N ASN A 195 4.31 -7.99 18.27
CA ASN A 195 3.89 -7.27 19.48
C ASN A 195 2.83 -6.19 19.17
N ASN A 196 3.15 -4.93 19.50
CA ASN A 196 2.26 -3.79 19.31
C ASN A 196 2.34 -3.15 17.92
N THR A 197 3.19 -3.65 17.02
CA THR A 197 3.27 -3.14 15.64
C THR A 197 1.94 -3.40 14.93
N PRO A 198 1.34 -2.38 14.29
CA PRO A 198 0.14 -2.57 13.50
C PRO A 198 0.36 -3.51 12.32
N LEU A 199 -0.62 -4.36 12.04
CA LEU A 199 -0.61 -5.31 10.92
C LEU A 199 -1.73 -4.97 9.95
N LEU A 200 -1.38 -4.55 8.75
CA LEU A 200 -2.29 -4.48 7.61
C LEU A 200 -2.17 -5.75 6.78
N THR A 201 -3.29 -6.26 6.31
CA THR A 201 -3.33 -7.44 5.44
C THR A 201 -3.98 -7.08 4.11
N GLY A 202 -3.40 -7.57 3.01
CA GLY A 202 -3.89 -7.29 1.67
C GLY A 202 -3.57 -8.44 0.71
N PHE A 203 -3.84 -8.19 -0.58
CA PHE A 203 -3.83 -9.15 -1.66
C PHE A 203 -5.02 -10.11 -1.60
N ALA A 204 -5.82 -10.11 -2.67
CA ALA A 204 -7.01 -10.93 -2.85
C ALA A 204 -8.21 -10.63 -1.90
N ILE A 205 -8.23 -9.50 -1.21
CA ILE A 205 -9.41 -9.04 -0.47
C ILE A 205 -10.33 -8.31 -1.45
N SER A 206 -11.57 -8.79 -1.58
CA SER A 206 -12.59 -8.24 -2.48
C SER A 206 -14.01 -8.30 -1.90
N GLU A 207 -14.20 -8.96 -0.76
CA GLU A 207 -15.50 -9.18 -0.15
C GLU A 207 -15.50 -8.79 1.34
N PRO A 208 -16.61 -8.25 1.88
CA PRO A 208 -16.72 -7.88 3.29
C PRO A 208 -16.43 -9.04 4.26
N LYS A 209 -16.79 -10.27 3.88
CA LYS A 209 -16.52 -11.47 4.67
C LYS A 209 -15.03 -11.68 4.91
N GLN A 210 -14.22 -11.48 3.87
CA GLN A 210 -12.76 -11.62 3.94
C GLN A 210 -12.15 -10.55 4.87
N VAL A 211 -12.66 -9.30 4.81
CA VAL A 211 -12.28 -8.24 5.74
C VAL A 211 -12.54 -8.67 7.19
N LEU A 212 -13.75 -9.17 7.47
CA LEU A 212 -14.11 -9.63 8.83
C LEU A 212 -13.23 -10.79 9.30
N GLU A 213 -12.88 -11.71 8.42
CA GLU A 213 -11.96 -12.83 8.73
C GLU A 213 -10.56 -12.32 9.09
N CYS A 214 -10.00 -11.38 8.34
CA CYS A 214 -8.70 -10.77 8.64
C CYS A 214 -8.71 -10.06 10.00
N ILE A 215 -9.73 -9.25 10.26
CA ILE A 215 -9.87 -8.51 11.52
C ILE A 215 -10.04 -9.46 12.70
N ARG A 216 -10.86 -10.51 12.59
CA ARG A 216 -11.03 -11.53 13.64
C ARG A 216 -9.74 -12.30 13.91
N ALA A 217 -8.92 -12.49 12.91
CA ALA A 217 -7.62 -13.14 13.03
C ALA A 217 -6.55 -12.26 13.71
N GLY A 218 -6.82 -10.96 13.93
CA GLY A 218 -5.95 -10.03 14.65
C GLY A 218 -5.32 -8.95 13.79
N ALA A 219 -5.68 -8.82 12.51
CA ALA A 219 -5.23 -7.68 11.70
C ALA A 219 -5.78 -6.37 12.25
N ASP A 220 -4.98 -5.29 12.18
CA ASP A 220 -5.38 -3.95 12.59
C ASP A 220 -6.06 -3.18 11.45
N GLY A 221 -6.03 -3.74 10.24
CA GLY A 221 -6.72 -3.21 9.09
C GLY A 221 -6.48 -4.05 7.85
N VAL A 222 -7.04 -3.59 6.74
CA VAL A 222 -6.95 -4.27 5.44
C VAL A 222 -6.55 -3.31 4.34
N VAL A 223 -5.97 -3.87 3.27
CA VAL A 223 -5.62 -3.14 2.05
C VAL A 223 -6.42 -3.72 0.89
N ILE A 224 -7.14 -2.86 0.18
CA ILE A 224 -7.92 -3.22 -1.00
C ILE A 224 -7.35 -2.48 -2.21
N GLY A 225 -6.88 -3.23 -3.21
CA GLY A 225 -6.29 -2.65 -4.42
C GLY A 225 -6.97 -3.14 -5.69
N SER A 226 -6.65 -4.36 -6.11
CA SER A 226 -7.12 -4.89 -7.40
C SER A 226 -8.64 -4.93 -7.55
N ALA A 227 -9.41 -5.05 -6.47
CA ALA A 227 -10.87 -4.99 -6.51
C ALA A 227 -11.34 -3.59 -6.92
N ILE A 228 -10.79 -2.53 -6.30
CA ILE A 228 -11.09 -1.14 -6.64
C ILE A 228 -10.68 -0.83 -8.09
N ILE A 229 -9.45 -1.19 -8.47
CA ILE A 229 -8.97 -0.95 -9.84
C ILE A 229 -9.85 -1.65 -10.87
N ARG A 230 -10.30 -2.89 -10.62
CA ARG A 230 -11.25 -3.57 -11.51
C ARG A 230 -12.58 -2.86 -11.62
N LEU A 231 -13.13 -2.44 -10.47
CA LEU A 231 -14.42 -1.75 -10.41
C LEU A 231 -14.38 -0.46 -11.25
N ILE A 232 -13.40 0.42 -11.00
CA ILE A 232 -13.31 1.71 -11.69
C ILE A 232 -12.94 1.58 -13.18
N SER A 233 -12.21 0.52 -13.58
CA SER A 233 -11.84 0.29 -14.97
C SER A 233 -12.86 -0.54 -15.77
N GLY A 234 -13.89 -1.05 -15.13
CA GLY A 234 -14.92 -1.89 -15.74
C GLY A 234 -15.96 -1.14 -16.61
N GLY A 235 -15.88 0.21 -16.68
CA GLY A 235 -16.72 1.02 -17.56
C GLY A 235 -18.17 1.21 -17.09
N GLY A 236 -18.45 0.95 -15.82
CA GLY A 236 -19.77 1.22 -15.23
C GLY A 236 -20.08 2.70 -15.09
N GLU A 237 -21.39 3.04 -15.03
CA GLU A 237 -21.81 4.42 -14.68
C GLU A 237 -21.28 4.79 -13.28
N LYS A 238 -20.92 6.06 -13.08
CA LYS A 238 -20.41 6.55 -11.78
C LYS A 238 -21.33 6.23 -10.60
N GLN A 239 -22.65 6.24 -10.82
CA GLN A 239 -23.63 5.88 -9.80
C GLN A 239 -23.50 4.42 -9.36
N HIS A 240 -23.35 3.49 -10.30
CA HIS A 240 -23.13 2.07 -10.01
C HIS A 240 -21.82 1.85 -9.26
N ILE A 241 -20.73 2.48 -9.72
CA ILE A 241 -19.43 2.43 -9.03
C ILE A 241 -19.56 2.93 -7.58
N LYS A 242 -20.31 4.02 -7.35
CA LYS A 242 -20.52 4.57 -6.00
C LYS A 242 -21.31 3.61 -5.10
N GLU A 243 -22.26 2.86 -5.63
CA GLU A 243 -23.03 1.84 -4.89
C GLU A 243 -22.14 0.65 -4.48
N GLU A 244 -21.27 0.20 -5.37
CA GLU A 244 -20.33 -0.90 -5.12
C GLU A 244 -19.17 -0.50 -4.17
N LEU A 245 -18.87 0.80 -4.03
CA LEU A 245 -17.86 1.32 -3.11
C LEU A 245 -18.38 1.50 -1.67
N ARG A 246 -19.66 1.34 -1.42
CA ARG A 246 -20.29 1.40 -0.08
C ARG A 246 -20.11 0.09 0.67
#